data_495723c501b356a59556e5e6396c9cb7
#
_entry.id   495723c501b356a59556e5e6396c9cb7
#
_cell.length_a   1.000
_cell.length_b   1.000
_cell.length_c   1.000
_cell.angle_alpha   90.00
_cell.angle_beta   90.00
_cell.angle_gamma   90.00
#
_symmetry.space_group_name_H-M   'P 1'
#
loop_
_entity.id
_entity.type
_entity.pdbx_description
1 polymer ?
#
loop_
_entity_poly.entity_id
_entity_poly.type
_entity_poly.pdbx_seq_one_letter_code
_entity_poly.pdbx_strand_id
1 'polypeptide(L)'
;SKSTDSKTTEPKPTPSSRSAPGTKQAEEDYKFRILKSVGRDRYESPAGLIYAPGSEEGHRLTHIARHLEDQPDRPGSHGVFDGDMASFLIAIDDAYKRARGHAKGTKSRVEDGMTIFEAPFDQAIGYLGGSEGARKKNPTLKKMRLVVRDRNLITAFPIQ
;
A
#
# COMPACT_ATOMS: atom_id res chain seq x y z
N SER A 1 -26.26 -39.18 37.64
CA SER A 1 -25.94 -38.78 37.42
C SER A 1 -25.30 -38.14 37.04
N LYS A 2 -25.30 -38.04 36.98
CA LYS A 2 -24.79 -37.52 36.81
C LYS A 2 -24.08 -37.00 36.02
N SER A 3 -24.02 -36.94 36.00
CA SER A 3 -23.46 -36.46 35.38
C SER A 3 -22.97 -36.14 34.59
N THR A 4 -23.01 -36.20 34.52
CA THR A 4 -22.55 -35.99 33.86
C THR A 4 -22.20 -35.14 33.20
N ASP A 5 -22.25 -34.90 33.32
CA ASP A 5 -22.01 -34.17 32.87
C ASP A 5 -21.32 -33.66 32.19
N SER A 6 -21.20 -33.83 32.17
CA SER A 6 -20.61 -33.44 31.65
C SER A 6 -20.22 -32.74 31.00
N LYS A 7 -20.24 -32.60 31.09
CA LYS A 7 -19.92 -31.95 30.69
C LYS A 7 -19.35 -31.41 29.92
N THR A 8 -19.35 -31.51 29.84
CA THR A 8 -18.86 -31.15 29.30
C THR A 8 -18.46 -30.34 28.75
N THR A 9 -18.44 -30.12 28.76
CA THR A 9 -18.06 -29.44 28.40
C THR A 9 -17.62 -28.68 27.69
N GLU A 10 -17.64 -28.49 27.50
CA GLU A 10 -17.37 -27.75 26.88
C GLU A 10 -16.59 -27.30 26.23
N PRO A 11 -16.49 -27.42 26.03
CA PRO A 11 -15.59 -26.92 25.47
C PRO A 11 -15.35 -25.88 24.71
N LYS A 12 -15.47 -25.84 24.70
CA LYS A 12 -15.27 -25.15 24.27
C LYS A 12 -15.08 -24.26 23.53
N PRO A 13 -15.39 -24.16 23.09
CA PRO A 13 -15.49 -22.83 22.62
C PRO A 13 -14.27 -22.14 22.48
N THR A 14 -13.47 -22.62 22.81
CA THR A 14 -12.19 -22.15 22.71
C THR A 14 -11.85 -21.42 21.49
N PRO A 15 -12.21 -21.87 20.34
CA PRO A 15 -11.81 -21.21 19.11
C PRO A 15 -12.32 -19.80 19.02
N SER A 16 -13.52 -19.59 19.42
CA SER A 16 -14.09 -18.27 19.32
C SER A 16 -13.36 -17.28 20.20
N SER A 17 -12.91 -17.74 21.33
CA SER A 17 -12.21 -16.83 22.21
C SER A 17 -10.97 -16.29 21.59
N ARG A 18 -10.41 -17.03 20.67
CA ARG A 18 -9.22 -16.58 20.04
C ARG A 18 -9.44 -15.42 19.13
N SER A 19 -10.62 -15.24 18.61
CA SER A 19 -10.81 -14.10 17.72
C SER A 19 -10.56 -12.80 18.45
N ALA A 20 -10.97 -12.69 19.69
CA ALA A 20 -10.76 -11.46 20.43
C ALA A 20 -9.29 -11.21 20.72
N PRO A 21 -8.59 -12.14 21.35
CA PRO A 21 -7.16 -11.93 21.53
C PRO A 21 -6.44 -11.96 20.21
N GLY A 22 -7.00 -12.63 19.23
CA GLY A 22 -6.42 -12.66 17.92
C GLY A 22 -6.38 -11.31 17.25
N THR A 23 -7.23 -10.39 17.68
CA THR A 23 -7.23 -9.06 17.12
C THR A 23 -5.89 -8.38 17.35
N LYS A 24 -5.38 -8.48 18.57
CA LYS A 24 -4.11 -7.87 18.89
C LYS A 24 -2.97 -8.55 18.14
N GLN A 25 -3.05 -9.87 18.05
CA GLN A 25 -2.06 -10.63 17.30
C GLN A 25 -2.09 -10.24 15.83
N ALA A 26 -3.27 -10.07 15.28
CA ALA A 26 -3.40 -9.68 13.88
C ALA A 26 -2.81 -8.30 13.65
N GLU A 27 -2.95 -7.39 14.62
CA GLU A 27 -2.36 -6.07 14.47
C GLU A 27 -0.84 -6.11 14.48
N GLU A 28 -0.26 -7.06 15.20
CA GLU A 28 1.17 -7.23 15.19
C GLU A 28 1.66 -7.87 13.90
N ASP A 29 0.86 -8.79 13.34
CA ASP A 29 1.24 -9.48 12.12
C ASP A 29 0.96 -8.66 10.87
N TYR A 30 0.03 -7.73 10.92
CA TYR A 30 -0.38 -6.93 9.76
C TYR A 30 -0.21 -5.45 10.03
N LYS A 31 0.37 -4.76 9.07
CA LYS A 31 0.52 -3.32 9.13
C LYS A 31 -0.54 -2.68 8.24
N PHE A 32 -1.21 -1.66 8.78
CA PHE A 32 -2.30 -0.97 8.09
C PHE A 32 -3.42 -1.95 7.68
N ARG A 33 -3.49 -3.09 8.38
CA ARG A 33 -4.50 -4.13 8.16
C ARG A 33 -4.44 -4.77 6.78
N ILE A 34 -3.39 -4.51 6.02
CA ILE A 34 -3.25 -5.00 4.66
C ILE A 34 -1.95 -5.76 4.48
N LEU A 35 -0.88 -5.24 5.04
CA LEU A 35 0.47 -5.76 4.80
C LEU A 35 0.82 -6.81 5.85
N LYS A 36 1.20 -7.98 5.38
CA LYS A 36 1.59 -9.08 6.26
C LYS A 36 3.08 -8.99 6.58
N SER A 37 3.43 -9.15 7.83
CA SER A 37 4.84 -9.19 8.23
C SER A 37 5.48 -10.47 7.72
N VAL A 38 6.57 -10.34 6.96
CA VAL A 38 7.26 -11.50 6.37
C VAL A 38 8.74 -11.52 6.76
N GLY A 39 9.12 -10.69 7.73
CA GLY A 39 10.48 -10.63 8.20
C GLY A 39 10.65 -9.38 9.02
N ARG A 40 11.89 -9.14 9.43
CA ARG A 40 12.17 -7.97 10.23
C ARG A 40 11.97 -6.71 9.38
N ASP A 41 11.00 -5.89 9.77
CA ASP A 41 10.67 -4.66 9.07
C ASP A 41 10.35 -4.87 7.59
N ARG A 42 9.90 -6.06 7.23
CA ARG A 42 9.53 -6.38 5.86
C ARG A 42 8.08 -6.79 5.82
N TYR A 43 7.33 -6.23 4.90
CA TYR A 43 5.89 -6.46 4.80
C TYR A 43 5.52 -6.79 3.37
N GLU A 44 4.57 -7.69 3.22
CA GLU A 44 4.11 -8.10 1.89
C GLU A 44 2.64 -7.77 1.71
N SER A 45 2.32 -7.18 0.56
CA SER A 45 0.93 -6.85 0.24
C SER A 45 0.23 -8.06 -0.36
N PRO A 46 -1.11 -8.03 -0.45
CA PRO A 46 -1.85 -9.13 -1.08
C PRO A 46 -1.40 -9.40 -2.52
N ALA A 47 -0.96 -8.39 -3.24
CA ALA A 47 -0.49 -8.58 -4.61
C ALA A 47 0.93 -9.10 -4.70
N GLY A 48 1.63 -9.20 -3.57
CA GLY A 48 2.99 -9.73 -3.53
C GLY A 48 4.09 -8.68 -3.52
N LEU A 49 3.74 -7.42 -3.37
CA LEU A 49 4.76 -6.37 -3.27
C LEU A 49 5.37 -6.37 -1.87
N ILE A 50 6.67 -6.19 -1.82
CA ILE A 50 7.41 -6.17 -0.56
C ILE A 50 7.76 -4.72 -0.21
N TYR A 51 7.47 -4.34 1.02
CA TYR A 51 7.82 -3.05 1.58
C TYR A 51 8.88 -3.26 2.64
N ALA A 52 10.07 -2.74 2.42
CA ALA A 52 11.23 -3.00 3.27
C ALA A 52 12.01 -1.73 3.53
N PRO A 53 13.01 -1.78 4.42
CA PRO A 53 13.85 -0.60 4.63
C PRO A 53 14.53 -0.18 3.35
N GLY A 54 14.55 1.13 3.10
CA GLY A 54 15.23 1.70 1.96
C GLY A 54 16.60 2.19 2.33
N SER A 55 17.34 2.68 1.34
CA SER A 55 18.72 3.07 1.56
C SER A 55 18.88 4.48 2.11
N GLU A 56 17.99 5.41 1.74
CA GLU A 56 18.20 6.81 2.10
C GLU A 56 17.20 7.35 3.09
N GLU A 57 15.95 7.01 2.93
CA GLU A 57 14.90 7.61 3.74
C GLU A 57 14.29 6.66 4.72
N GLY A 58 15.03 5.63 5.09
CA GLY A 58 14.50 4.64 6.00
C GLY A 58 13.55 3.69 5.30
N HIS A 59 12.45 3.37 5.94
CA HIS A 59 11.53 2.38 5.40
C HIS A 59 10.76 2.92 4.19
N ARG A 60 10.52 2.03 3.19
CA ARG A 60 9.77 2.42 2.00
C ARG A 60 8.36 2.91 2.32
N LEU A 61 7.76 2.37 3.38
CA LEU A 61 6.44 2.86 3.79
C LEU A 61 6.51 4.33 4.22
N THR A 62 7.57 4.72 4.90
CA THR A 62 7.76 6.11 5.27
C THR A 62 7.97 6.97 4.03
N HIS A 63 8.71 6.44 3.07
CA HIS A 63 8.97 7.18 1.84
C HIS A 63 7.68 7.46 1.07
N ILE A 64 6.85 6.43 0.85
CA ILE A 64 5.64 6.64 0.08
C ILE A 64 4.61 7.46 0.85
N ALA A 65 4.67 7.46 2.18
CA ALA A 65 3.74 8.24 2.98
C ALA A 65 3.87 9.74 2.69
N ARG A 66 5.02 10.18 2.21
CA ARG A 66 5.20 11.57 1.84
C ARG A 66 4.29 12.00 0.71
N HIS A 67 3.87 11.06 -0.12
CA HIS A 67 2.99 11.37 -1.23
C HIS A 67 1.52 11.48 -0.82
N LEU A 68 1.25 11.39 0.49
CA LEU A 68 -0.10 11.62 1.01
C LEU A 68 -0.33 13.07 1.39
N GLU A 69 0.72 13.89 1.39
CA GLU A 69 0.63 15.28 1.81
C GLU A 69 1.28 16.20 0.80
N ASP A 70 0.66 17.34 0.62
CA ASP A 70 1.19 18.36 -0.26
C ASP A 70 2.20 19.23 0.46
N GLN A 71 3.17 19.71 -0.28
CA GLN A 71 4.11 20.71 0.20
C GLN A 71 4.04 21.88 -0.78
N PRO A 72 3.10 22.79 -0.58
CA PRO A 72 2.82 23.84 -1.57
C PRO A 72 4.00 24.76 -1.86
N ASP A 73 4.90 24.90 -0.90
CA ASP A 73 6.06 25.76 -1.08
C ASP A 73 7.23 25.06 -1.75
N ARG A 74 7.13 23.76 -1.95
CA ARG A 74 8.21 23.01 -2.56
C ARG A 74 8.32 23.34 -4.04
N PRO A 75 9.53 23.67 -4.55
CA PRO A 75 9.68 23.99 -5.97
C PRO A 75 9.27 22.82 -6.85
N GLY A 76 8.72 23.13 -8.02
CA GLY A 76 8.31 22.13 -8.98
C GLY A 76 6.94 21.57 -8.65
N SER A 77 6.69 20.37 -9.13
CA SER A 77 5.42 19.70 -8.91
C SER A 77 5.66 18.27 -8.46
N HIS A 78 4.67 17.73 -7.74
CA HIS A 78 4.73 16.34 -7.33
C HIS A 78 3.30 15.81 -7.17
N GLY A 79 3.14 14.50 -7.36
CA GLY A 79 1.82 13.90 -7.21
C GLY A 79 1.50 13.65 -5.75
N VAL A 80 0.29 14.02 -5.35
CA VAL A 80 -0.21 13.81 -4.00
C VAL A 80 -1.39 12.84 -4.08
N PHE A 81 -1.31 11.73 -3.34
CA PHE A 81 -2.40 10.77 -3.32
C PHE A 81 -3.49 11.24 -2.36
N ASP A 82 -4.73 11.19 -2.81
CA ASP A 82 -5.86 11.64 -2.02
C ASP A 82 -6.46 10.45 -1.27
N GLY A 83 -6.07 10.30 -0.01
CA GLY A 83 -6.54 9.21 0.81
C GLY A 83 -5.57 8.92 1.93
N ASP A 84 -5.88 7.90 2.72
CA ASP A 84 -5.00 7.50 3.81
C ASP A 84 -4.03 6.42 3.33
N MET A 85 -3.19 5.96 4.25
CA MET A 85 -2.17 4.97 3.89
C MET A 85 -2.78 3.66 3.42
N ALA A 86 -3.85 3.21 4.06
CA ALA A 86 -4.49 1.97 3.66
C ALA A 86 -5.04 2.07 2.24
N SER A 87 -5.69 3.18 1.91
CA SER A 87 -6.21 3.40 0.56
C SER A 87 -5.08 3.45 -0.47
N PHE A 88 -3.97 4.07 -0.09
CA PHE A 88 -2.82 4.17 -0.98
C PHE A 88 -2.27 2.79 -1.29
N LEU A 89 -2.10 1.96 -0.25
CA LEU A 89 -1.58 0.61 -0.44
C LEU A 89 -2.49 -0.25 -1.30
N ILE A 90 -3.80 -0.09 -1.15
CA ILE A 90 -4.76 -0.82 -1.98
C ILE A 90 -4.65 -0.35 -3.44
N ALA A 91 -4.52 0.95 -3.65
CA ALA A 91 -4.39 1.48 -5.00
C ALA A 91 -3.10 1.02 -5.65
N ILE A 92 -2.00 0.98 -4.89
CA ILE A 92 -0.72 0.50 -5.39
C ILE A 92 -0.84 -0.96 -5.84
N ASP A 93 -1.47 -1.80 -5.01
CA ASP A 93 -1.65 -3.21 -5.38
C ASP A 93 -2.49 -3.36 -6.64
N ASP A 94 -3.56 -2.58 -6.76
CA ASP A 94 -4.41 -2.64 -7.93
C ASP A 94 -3.64 -2.24 -9.19
N ALA A 95 -2.89 -1.14 -9.11
CA ALA A 95 -2.08 -0.70 -10.24
C ALA A 95 -1.04 -1.76 -10.62
N TYR A 96 -0.40 -2.35 -9.62
CA TYR A 96 0.62 -3.36 -9.85
C TYR A 96 0.04 -4.58 -10.55
N LYS A 97 -1.08 -5.10 -10.08
CA LYS A 97 -1.70 -6.27 -10.68
C LYS A 97 -2.13 -6.00 -12.12
N ARG A 98 -2.74 -4.85 -12.36
CA ARG A 98 -3.21 -4.52 -13.70
C ARG A 98 -2.04 -4.33 -14.66
N ALA A 99 -1.02 -3.62 -14.25
CA ALA A 99 0.12 -3.37 -15.13
C ALA A 99 0.92 -4.64 -15.40
N ARG A 100 1.07 -5.50 -14.40
CA ARG A 100 1.72 -6.79 -14.62
C ARG A 100 0.95 -7.66 -15.60
N GLY A 101 -0.36 -7.59 -15.57
CA GLY A 101 -1.21 -8.33 -16.48
C GLY A 101 -1.41 -7.65 -17.82
N HIS A 102 -0.70 -6.54 -18.05
CA HIS A 102 -0.79 -5.80 -19.32
C HIS A 102 -2.22 -5.35 -19.62
N ALA A 103 -2.93 -4.94 -18.58
CA ALA A 103 -4.30 -4.47 -18.74
C ALA A 103 -4.32 -3.22 -19.61
N LYS A 104 -5.47 -2.94 -20.20
CA LYS A 104 -5.63 -1.82 -21.09
C LYS A 104 -5.22 -0.51 -20.41
N GLY A 105 -4.44 0.28 -21.13
CA GLY A 105 -4.01 1.57 -20.63
C GLY A 105 -2.78 1.55 -19.73
N THR A 106 -2.31 0.36 -19.34
CA THR A 106 -1.13 0.27 -18.50
C THR A 106 0.13 0.26 -19.35
N LYS A 107 1.24 0.63 -18.72
CA LYS A 107 2.56 0.62 -19.36
C LYS A 107 3.57 0.03 -18.41
N SER A 108 4.62 -0.55 -18.98
CA SER A 108 5.73 -1.03 -18.18
C SER A 108 7.01 -0.93 -18.98
N ARG A 109 8.12 -0.63 -18.31
CA ARG A 109 9.42 -0.62 -18.93
C ARG A 109 10.46 -0.96 -17.87
N VAL A 110 11.61 -1.46 -18.32
CA VAL A 110 12.72 -1.81 -17.43
C VAL A 110 13.81 -0.77 -17.60
N GLU A 111 14.33 -0.30 -16.47
CA GLU A 111 15.34 0.75 -16.45
C GLU A 111 16.22 0.53 -15.23
N ASP A 112 17.51 0.35 -15.43
CA ASP A 112 18.48 0.15 -14.34
C ASP A 112 18.09 -0.95 -13.38
N GLY A 113 17.57 -2.05 -13.92
CA GLY A 113 17.20 -3.20 -13.09
C GLY A 113 15.88 -3.05 -12.37
N MET A 114 15.18 -1.95 -12.59
CA MET A 114 13.87 -1.71 -11.99
C MET A 114 12.81 -1.74 -13.07
N THR A 115 11.61 -2.14 -12.69
CA THR A 115 10.47 -2.08 -13.59
C THR A 115 9.61 -0.89 -13.19
N ILE A 116 9.31 -0.05 -14.15
CA ILE A 116 8.47 1.12 -13.94
C ILE A 116 7.12 0.82 -14.55
N PHE A 117 6.10 0.80 -13.70
CA PHE A 117 4.73 0.53 -14.12
C PHE A 117 3.92 1.81 -14.08
N GLU A 118 2.99 1.95 -15.02
CA GLU A 118 2.01 3.04 -14.98
C GLU A 118 0.64 2.45 -15.23
N ALA A 119 -0.32 2.86 -14.41
CA ALA A 119 -1.67 2.35 -14.54
C ALA A 119 -2.68 3.48 -14.35
N PRO A 120 -3.69 3.54 -15.23
CA PRO A 120 -4.74 4.56 -15.09
C PRO A 120 -5.82 4.08 -14.15
N PHE A 121 -6.56 5.03 -13.61
CA PHE A 121 -7.74 4.77 -12.77
C PHE A 121 -8.93 5.48 -13.40
N ASP A 122 -10.11 4.98 -13.14
CA ASP A 122 -11.32 5.57 -13.70
C ASP A 122 -11.62 6.92 -13.07
N GLN A 123 -11.20 7.11 -11.84
CA GLN A 123 -11.46 8.35 -11.12
C GLN A 123 -10.15 8.94 -10.64
N ALA A 124 -10.22 10.21 -10.25
CA ALA A 124 -9.05 10.89 -9.72
C ALA A 124 -8.57 10.18 -8.46
N ILE A 125 -7.26 9.96 -8.37
CA ILE A 125 -6.64 9.36 -7.20
C ILE A 125 -5.83 10.36 -6.40
N GLY A 126 -5.66 11.57 -6.94
CA GLY A 126 -4.90 12.57 -6.26
C GLY A 126 -4.85 13.85 -7.07
N TYR A 127 -3.85 14.67 -6.80
CA TYR A 127 -3.70 15.94 -7.51
C TYR A 127 -2.24 16.33 -7.61
N LEU A 128 -1.96 17.26 -8.50
CA LEU A 128 -0.62 17.76 -8.68
C LEU A 128 -0.36 18.85 -7.63
N GLY A 129 0.63 18.62 -6.78
CA GLY A 129 0.99 19.54 -5.71
C GLY A 129 2.30 20.25 -5.97
N GLY A 130 2.84 20.85 -4.92
CA GLY A 130 4.03 21.68 -5.03
C GLY A 130 3.68 23.07 -5.53
N SER A 131 4.69 23.95 -5.67
CA SER A 131 4.44 25.31 -6.09
C SER A 131 3.91 25.37 -7.52
N GLU A 132 4.42 24.50 -8.40
CA GLU A 132 3.93 24.45 -9.79
C GLU A 132 2.51 23.89 -9.82
N GLY A 133 2.22 22.89 -9.00
CA GLY A 133 0.89 22.36 -8.94
C GLY A 133 -0.11 23.40 -8.47
N ALA A 134 0.26 24.16 -7.45
CA ALA A 134 -0.60 25.22 -6.94
C ALA A 134 -0.85 26.29 -8.01
N ARG A 135 0.20 26.64 -8.76
CA ARG A 135 0.06 27.62 -9.82
C ARG A 135 -0.90 27.14 -10.89
N LYS A 136 -0.94 25.85 -11.14
CA LYS A 136 -1.85 25.24 -12.10
C LYS A 136 -3.20 24.89 -11.49
N LYS A 137 -3.45 25.30 -10.25
CA LYS A 137 -4.70 25.06 -9.53
C LYS A 137 -4.90 23.59 -9.16
N ASN A 138 -3.80 22.92 -8.87
CA ASN A 138 -3.80 21.54 -8.38
C ASN A 138 -4.66 20.59 -9.24
N PRO A 139 -4.27 20.39 -10.52
CA PRO A 139 -5.06 19.51 -11.40
C PRO A 139 -5.15 18.11 -10.81
N THR A 140 -6.28 17.45 -11.05
CA THR A 140 -6.48 16.09 -10.57
C THR A 140 -5.64 15.12 -11.39
N LEU A 141 -5.24 14.03 -10.75
CA LEU A 141 -4.42 13.00 -11.36
C LEU A 141 -5.16 11.69 -11.33
N LYS A 142 -5.07 10.93 -12.43
CA LYS A 142 -5.78 9.66 -12.58
C LYS A 142 -4.88 8.50 -12.89
N LYS A 143 -3.58 8.69 -12.88
CA LYS A 143 -2.63 7.63 -13.15
C LYS A 143 -1.67 7.49 -11.99
N MET A 144 -1.14 6.29 -11.81
CA MET A 144 -0.14 6.04 -10.79
C MET A 144 1.09 5.42 -11.42
N ARG A 145 2.26 5.87 -11.00
CA ARG A 145 3.53 5.27 -11.39
C ARG A 145 4.11 4.52 -10.21
N LEU A 146 4.57 3.30 -10.47
CA LEU A 146 5.23 2.46 -9.49
C LEU A 146 6.63 2.14 -9.99
N VAL A 147 7.59 2.14 -9.08
CA VAL A 147 8.94 1.67 -9.41
C VAL A 147 9.19 0.47 -8.50
N VAL A 148 9.50 -0.67 -9.12
CA VAL A 148 9.62 -1.94 -8.40
C VAL A 148 10.91 -2.62 -8.82
N ARG A 149 11.67 -3.13 -7.83
CA ARG A 149 12.84 -3.95 -8.11
C ARG A 149 12.55 -5.34 -7.54
N ASP A 150 12.48 -6.34 -8.45
CA ASP A 150 12.10 -7.71 -8.14
C ASP A 150 10.72 -7.73 -7.51
N ARG A 151 10.39 -7.68 -6.41
CA ARG A 151 9.05 -7.49 -5.87
C ARG A 151 9.06 -6.40 -4.80
N ASN A 152 10.18 -5.70 -4.70
CA ASN A 152 10.31 -4.67 -3.68
C ASN A 152 9.82 -3.34 -4.25
N LEU A 153 8.85 -2.75 -3.60
CA LEU A 153 8.39 -1.42 -4.01
C LEU A 153 9.44 -0.39 -3.62
N ILE A 154 9.88 0.38 -4.60
CA ILE A 154 10.83 1.45 -4.37
C ILE A 154 10.08 2.75 -4.11
N THR A 155 9.12 3.06 -4.96
CA THR A 155 8.29 4.25 -4.77
C THR A 155 7.00 4.13 -5.59
N ALA A 156 6.01 4.94 -5.23
CA ALA A 156 4.74 5.01 -5.94
C ALA A 156 4.15 6.38 -5.73
N PHE A 157 3.58 6.95 -6.79
CA PHE A 157 2.97 8.27 -6.70
C PHE A 157 2.04 8.51 -7.88
N PRO A 158 1.05 9.39 -7.72
CA PRO A 158 0.19 9.78 -8.84
C PRO A 158 0.96 10.63 -9.85
N ILE A 159 0.58 10.51 -11.12
CA ILE A 159 1.19 11.27 -12.21
C ILE A 159 0.12 11.80 -13.17
N GLN A 160 0.55 12.73 -14.01
CA GLN A 160 -0.32 13.22 -15.07
C GLN A 160 -0.44 12.25 -16.22
#